data_b05e38bc8b1a620b58efd6e72f52e192
#
_entry.id   b05e38bc8b1a620b58efd6e72f52e192
#
_cell.length_a   1.000
_cell.length_b   1.000
_cell.length_c   1.000
_cell.angle_alpha   90.00
_cell.angle_beta   90.00
_cell.angle_gamma   90.00
#
_symmetry.space_group_name_H-M   'P 1'
#
loop_
_entity.id
_entity.type
_entity.pdbx_description
1 polymer ?
#
loop_
_entity_poly.entity_id
_entity_poly.type
_entity_poly.pdbx_seq_one_letter_code
_entity_poly.pdbx_strand_id
1 'polypeptide(L)'
;MSALPSAALVLVLPLALGQFAPLAPAAGDIVAAVRDAADTHNFALADREIQSYRATAGLTPELLEALSWLSRSALVARQYDRADSYAAETRKLAQDIVRAGRPVDQEPRLPLALGAGIEVHAQVLAARGQRHEAIAFLTQELAAYRQTSIAPRIQKNINLLSLQGKPAPALDASHWLGPKPVSLATLKGHPVLLFFWAHWCGDCKAEVPILARLMENYGPRGLVLLGPTQYYGFTASGDATPEQETPYIDHVRKQYYAPLGALAVPISAQNFLTYGCSTTPTLVLIDRSGIVRLYHPGAMTYEELADQVKRVFVPRVPKS
;
A
#
# COMPACT_ATOMS: atom_id res chain seq x y z
N MET A 1 26.18 64.99 71.67
CA MET A 1 25.47 63.66 71.58
C MET A 1 24.89 63.65 70.14
N SER A 2 25.67 63.10 69.18
CA SER A 2 25.33 63.12 67.73
C SER A 2 24.91 61.65 67.34
N ALA A 3 23.73 61.55 66.82
CA ALA A 3 23.19 60.25 66.31
C ALA A 3 23.54 60.23 64.77
N LEU A 4 24.18 59.16 64.37
CA LEU A 4 24.46 58.83 62.93
C LEU A 4 23.27 58.07 62.31
N PRO A 5 22.87 58.31 61.08
CA PRO A 5 21.81 57.52 60.43
C PRO A 5 22.37 56.23 59.79
N SER A 6 21.65 55.13 59.98
CA SER A 6 21.91 53.84 59.34
C SER A 6 21.55 53.88 57.85
N ALA A 7 22.48 53.54 56.98
CA ALA A 7 22.25 53.34 55.57
C ALA A 7 21.74 51.91 55.31
N ALA A 8 20.57 51.80 54.76
CA ALA A 8 20.03 50.52 54.28
C ALA A 8 20.58 50.17 52.87
N LEU A 9 21.29 49.05 52.78
CA LEU A 9 21.82 48.50 51.54
C LEU A 9 20.71 47.74 50.80
N VAL A 10 20.20 48.26 49.70
CA VAL A 10 19.25 47.60 48.83
C VAL A 10 20.01 46.66 47.89
N LEU A 11 19.86 45.36 48.11
CA LEU A 11 20.41 44.31 47.27
C LEU A 11 19.47 44.13 46.07
N VAL A 12 19.88 44.57 44.86
CA VAL A 12 19.15 44.30 43.60
C VAL A 12 19.64 42.99 43.05
N LEU A 13 18.79 41.93 43.14
CA LEU A 13 19.03 40.66 42.48
C LEU A 13 18.70 40.80 40.98
N PRO A 14 19.58 40.39 40.06
CA PRO A 14 19.23 40.35 38.61
C PRO A 14 18.22 39.22 38.36
N LEU A 15 17.04 39.57 37.83
CA LEU A 15 16.12 38.58 37.22
C LEU A 15 16.82 37.97 36.01
N ALA A 16 17.23 36.71 36.10
CA ALA A 16 17.62 35.90 34.96
C ALA A 16 16.36 35.65 34.12
N LEU A 17 16.24 36.30 32.98
CA LEU A 17 15.30 35.97 31.91
C LEU A 17 15.68 34.59 31.39
N GLY A 18 15.02 33.54 31.89
CA GLY A 18 15.10 32.21 31.33
C GLY A 18 14.62 32.25 29.88
N GLN A 19 15.55 32.02 28.95
CA GLN A 19 15.21 31.74 27.57
C GLN A 19 14.43 30.45 27.54
N PHE A 20 13.10 30.53 27.36
CA PHE A 20 12.31 29.36 26.99
C PHE A 20 12.79 28.91 25.61
N ALA A 21 13.56 27.83 25.56
CA ALA A 21 13.75 27.10 24.30
C ALA A 21 12.37 26.66 23.81
N PRO A 22 12.05 26.83 22.52
CA PRO A 22 10.80 26.33 21.98
C PRO A 22 10.75 24.83 22.24
N LEU A 23 9.63 24.38 22.85
CA LEU A 23 9.34 22.95 22.98
C LEU A 23 9.47 22.32 21.60
N ALA A 24 10.31 21.29 21.49
CA ALA A 24 10.35 20.47 20.26
C ALA A 24 8.94 19.95 19.96
N PRO A 25 8.49 20.01 18.69
CA PRO A 25 7.17 19.50 18.33
C PRO A 25 7.04 18.03 18.75
N ALA A 26 5.85 17.65 19.23
CA ALA A 26 5.57 16.29 19.62
C ALA A 26 5.84 15.34 18.43
N ALA A 27 6.30 14.11 18.69
CA ALA A 27 6.74 13.16 17.67
C ALA A 27 5.68 12.82 16.60
N GLY A 28 4.39 13.10 16.87
CA GLY A 28 3.31 12.95 15.88
C GLY A 28 3.20 14.07 14.86
N ASP A 29 3.75 15.23 15.15
CA ASP A 29 3.53 16.45 14.36
C ASP A 29 4.35 16.49 13.06
N ILE A 30 5.53 15.82 13.02
CA ILE A 30 6.39 15.86 11.83
C ILE A 30 5.73 15.19 10.62
N VAL A 31 5.03 14.08 10.80
CA VAL A 31 4.36 13.41 9.68
C VAL A 31 3.23 14.27 9.14
N ALA A 32 2.42 14.87 10.02
CA ALA A 32 1.36 15.80 9.64
C ALA A 32 1.92 17.04 8.95
N ALA A 33 2.90 17.72 9.55
CA ALA A 33 3.51 18.94 9.00
C ALA A 33 4.10 18.71 7.60
N VAL A 34 4.81 17.60 7.42
CA VAL A 34 5.39 17.25 6.12
C VAL A 34 4.33 16.89 5.09
N ARG A 35 3.27 16.17 5.49
CA ARG A 35 2.15 15.87 4.59
C ARG A 35 1.44 17.14 4.12
N ASP A 36 1.09 18.04 5.02
CA ASP A 36 0.43 19.30 4.69
C ASP A 36 1.27 20.16 3.74
N ALA A 37 2.59 20.24 3.99
CA ALA A 37 3.51 20.93 3.09
C ALA A 37 3.63 20.23 1.72
N ALA A 38 3.66 18.90 1.70
CA ALA A 38 3.76 18.10 0.49
C ALA A 38 2.47 18.14 -0.35
N ASP A 39 1.29 18.15 0.26
CA ASP A 39 -0.02 18.24 -0.40
C ASP A 39 -0.17 19.60 -1.13
N THR A 40 0.44 20.65 -0.59
CA THR A 40 0.53 21.98 -1.26
C THR A 40 1.73 22.12 -2.18
N HIS A 41 2.50 21.06 -2.41
CA HIS A 41 3.76 21.04 -3.19
C HIS A 41 4.83 22.02 -2.67
N ASN A 42 4.75 22.40 -1.40
CA ASN A 42 5.74 23.25 -0.75
C ASN A 42 6.91 22.43 -0.20
N PHE A 43 7.67 21.83 -1.10
CA PHE A 43 8.80 20.97 -0.75
C PHE A 43 9.89 21.71 0.05
N ALA A 44 10.05 23.02 -0.16
CA ALA A 44 11.03 23.82 0.61
C ALA A 44 10.63 23.96 2.09
N LEU A 45 9.33 24.02 2.39
CA LEU A 45 8.83 23.99 3.76
C LEU A 45 9.04 22.59 4.36
N ALA A 46 8.63 21.55 3.65
CA ALA A 46 8.80 20.18 4.10
C ALA A 46 10.27 19.82 4.40
N ASP A 47 11.21 20.27 3.57
CA ASP A 47 12.64 20.08 3.80
C ASP A 47 13.11 20.77 5.10
N ARG A 48 12.63 21.99 5.38
CA ARG A 48 12.96 22.69 6.64
C ARG A 48 12.40 21.94 7.86
N GLU A 49 11.17 21.46 7.80
CA GLU A 49 10.55 20.66 8.87
C GLU A 49 11.37 19.38 9.14
N ILE A 50 11.75 18.64 8.10
CA ILE A 50 12.61 17.46 8.19
C ILE A 50 13.96 17.80 8.84
N GLN A 51 14.62 18.87 8.42
CA GLN A 51 15.92 19.28 8.95
C GLN A 51 15.82 19.71 10.42
N SER A 52 14.80 20.51 10.76
CA SER A 52 14.54 20.96 12.14
C SER A 52 14.29 19.77 13.06
N TYR A 53 13.41 18.85 12.66
CA TYR A 53 13.10 17.65 13.42
C TYR A 53 14.34 16.76 13.61
N ARG A 54 15.12 16.55 12.55
CA ARG A 54 16.34 15.75 12.60
C ARG A 54 17.38 16.33 13.57
N ALA A 55 17.50 17.65 13.60
CA ALA A 55 18.45 18.34 14.50
C ALA A 55 18.06 18.19 15.98
N THR A 56 16.77 18.06 16.30
CA THR A 56 16.27 17.98 17.69
C THR A 56 16.01 16.56 18.15
N ALA A 57 15.38 15.74 17.32
CA ALA A 57 14.95 14.36 17.66
C ALA A 57 15.84 13.25 17.06
N GLY A 58 16.73 13.60 16.12
CA GLY A 58 17.57 12.61 15.45
C GLY A 58 16.84 11.75 14.43
N LEU A 59 17.33 10.51 14.22
CA LEU A 59 16.73 9.55 13.31
C LEU A 59 15.67 8.72 14.08
N THR A 60 14.41 8.98 13.78
CA THR A 60 13.26 8.28 14.36
C THR A 60 12.39 7.62 13.28
N PRO A 61 11.54 6.63 13.62
CA PRO A 61 10.58 6.05 12.69
C PRO A 61 9.62 7.08 12.06
N GLU A 62 9.21 8.11 12.83
CA GLU A 62 8.37 9.21 12.36
C GLU A 62 9.07 10.02 11.26
N LEU A 63 10.36 10.30 11.42
CA LEU A 63 11.16 10.99 10.39
C LEU A 63 11.19 10.17 9.09
N LEU A 64 11.36 8.86 9.19
CA LEU A 64 11.35 7.98 8.01
C LEU A 64 9.99 7.97 7.32
N GLU A 65 8.92 7.93 8.09
CA GLU A 65 7.56 8.02 7.54
C GLU A 65 7.35 9.36 6.84
N ALA A 66 7.74 10.47 7.45
CA ALA A 66 7.66 11.80 6.86
C ALA A 66 8.44 11.93 5.54
N LEU A 67 9.69 11.45 5.48
CA LEU A 67 10.48 11.36 4.25
C LEU A 67 9.77 10.51 3.18
N SER A 68 9.12 9.42 3.58
CA SER A 68 8.38 8.56 2.65
C SER A 68 7.18 9.27 2.01
N TRP A 69 6.49 10.14 2.73
CA TRP A 69 5.42 10.97 2.20
C TRP A 69 5.97 11.98 1.19
N LEU A 70 7.10 12.61 1.52
CA LEU A 70 7.75 13.58 0.64
C LEU A 70 8.17 12.95 -0.69
N SER A 71 8.73 11.73 -0.64
CA SER A 71 9.11 10.98 -1.85
C SER A 71 7.90 10.70 -2.76
N ARG A 72 6.77 10.29 -2.18
CA ARG A 72 5.53 10.01 -2.93
C ARG A 72 4.93 11.28 -3.54
N SER A 73 4.86 12.37 -2.78
CA SER A 73 4.34 13.66 -3.27
C SER A 73 5.18 14.20 -4.41
N ALA A 74 6.51 14.11 -4.32
CA ALA A 74 7.40 14.51 -5.40
C ALA A 74 7.19 13.65 -6.67
N LEU A 75 6.94 12.35 -6.51
CA LEU A 75 6.60 11.46 -7.63
C LEU A 75 5.28 11.86 -8.30
N VAL A 76 4.22 12.12 -7.52
CA VAL A 76 2.92 12.59 -8.03
C VAL A 76 3.09 13.93 -8.77
N ALA A 77 3.90 14.84 -8.24
CA ALA A 77 4.25 16.10 -8.88
C ALA A 77 5.21 15.96 -10.08
N ARG A 78 5.58 14.71 -10.47
CA ARG A 78 6.52 14.39 -11.55
C ARG A 78 7.92 15.03 -11.38
N GLN A 79 8.30 15.36 -10.16
CA GLN A 79 9.64 15.86 -9.82
C GLN A 79 10.56 14.64 -9.58
N TYR A 80 10.87 13.90 -10.63
CA TYR A 80 11.50 12.57 -10.54
C TYR A 80 12.85 12.58 -9.83
N ASP A 81 13.71 13.59 -10.03
CA ASP A 81 15.01 13.66 -9.36
C ASP A 81 14.84 13.85 -7.86
N ARG A 82 13.91 14.71 -7.46
CA ARG A 82 13.58 14.94 -6.06
C ARG A 82 12.94 13.70 -5.42
N ALA A 83 11.98 13.08 -6.11
CA ALA A 83 11.33 11.85 -5.66
C ALA A 83 12.36 10.73 -5.40
N ASP A 84 13.30 10.58 -6.33
CA ASP A 84 14.35 9.56 -6.24
C ASP A 84 15.34 9.85 -5.11
N SER A 85 15.73 11.10 -4.92
CA SER A 85 16.59 11.54 -3.80
C SER A 85 15.96 11.20 -2.45
N TYR A 86 14.70 11.60 -2.22
CA TYR A 86 13.99 11.28 -0.98
C TYR A 86 13.79 9.77 -0.79
N ALA A 87 13.47 9.05 -1.87
CA ALA A 87 13.30 7.60 -1.82
C ALA A 87 14.61 6.89 -1.47
N ALA A 88 15.74 7.31 -2.06
CA ALA A 88 17.05 6.75 -1.77
C ALA A 88 17.48 7.04 -0.32
N GLU A 89 17.25 8.25 0.18
CA GLU A 89 17.51 8.59 1.57
C GLU A 89 16.66 7.77 2.53
N THR A 90 15.32 7.73 2.30
CA THR A 90 14.39 6.93 3.12
C THR A 90 14.82 5.47 3.19
N ARG A 91 15.13 4.87 2.03
CA ARG A 91 15.56 3.47 1.95
C ARG A 91 16.87 3.24 2.68
N LYS A 92 17.87 4.10 2.47
CA LYS A 92 19.16 3.99 3.15
C LYS A 92 19.01 4.02 4.67
N LEU A 93 18.29 5.02 5.20
CA LEU A 93 18.09 5.19 6.64
C LEU A 93 17.28 4.02 7.24
N ALA A 94 16.25 3.54 6.54
CA ALA A 94 15.49 2.36 6.96
C ALA A 94 16.38 1.10 6.99
N GLN A 95 17.22 0.91 5.98
CA GLN A 95 18.17 -0.21 5.94
C GLN A 95 19.24 -0.12 7.03
N ASP A 96 19.69 1.09 7.41
CA ASP A 96 20.61 1.29 8.51
C ASP A 96 20.00 0.82 9.84
N ILE A 97 18.70 1.11 10.07
CA ILE A 97 17.96 0.63 11.25
C ILE A 97 17.85 -0.90 11.25
N VAL A 98 17.54 -1.49 10.10
CA VAL A 98 17.45 -2.97 9.98
C VAL A 98 18.82 -3.62 10.25
N ARG A 99 19.90 -3.06 9.70
CA ARG A 99 21.28 -3.55 9.93
C ARG A 99 21.72 -3.39 11.38
N ALA A 100 21.20 -2.40 12.09
CA ALA A 100 21.43 -2.24 13.53
C ALA A 100 20.68 -3.27 14.40
N GLY A 101 19.99 -4.24 13.78
CA GLY A 101 19.35 -5.37 14.45
C GLY A 101 17.88 -5.17 14.77
N ARG A 102 17.22 -4.17 14.18
CA ARG A 102 15.76 -3.95 14.33
C ARG A 102 15.04 -4.51 13.09
N PRO A 103 14.33 -5.66 13.19
CA PRO A 103 13.61 -6.25 12.08
C PRO A 103 12.54 -5.30 11.49
N VAL A 104 12.29 -5.42 10.18
CA VAL A 104 11.35 -4.55 9.45
C VAL A 104 9.98 -4.49 10.13
N ASP A 105 9.45 -5.63 10.55
CA ASP A 105 8.06 -5.74 11.05
C ASP A 105 7.91 -5.50 12.56
N GLN A 106 9.01 -5.21 13.28
CA GLN A 106 8.95 -4.86 14.71
C GLN A 106 8.59 -3.39 14.96
N GLU A 107 8.74 -2.53 13.97
CA GLU A 107 8.42 -1.11 14.05
C GLU A 107 7.37 -0.78 12.98
N PRO A 108 6.12 -0.38 13.36
CA PRO A 108 5.02 -0.22 12.40
C PRO A 108 5.31 0.77 11.26
N ARG A 109 6.14 1.79 11.50
CA ARG A 109 6.47 2.83 10.50
C ARG A 109 7.59 2.40 9.55
N LEU A 110 8.43 1.46 9.97
CA LEU A 110 9.58 1.03 9.18
C LEU A 110 9.17 0.34 7.87
N PRO A 111 8.22 -0.62 7.85
CA PRO A 111 7.73 -1.20 6.60
C PRO A 111 7.02 -0.17 5.70
N LEU A 112 6.33 0.82 6.29
CA LEU A 112 5.71 1.91 5.52
C LEU A 112 6.76 2.71 4.76
N ALA A 113 7.81 3.16 5.45
CA ALA A 113 8.88 4.00 4.91
C ALA A 113 9.74 3.22 3.90
N LEU A 114 10.25 2.04 4.27
CA LEU A 114 11.07 1.20 3.41
C LEU A 114 10.34 0.79 2.14
N GLY A 115 9.09 0.32 2.29
CA GLY A 115 8.25 -0.04 1.15
C GLY A 115 7.98 1.14 0.22
N ALA A 116 7.81 2.37 0.75
CA ALA A 116 7.65 3.57 -0.07
C ALA A 116 8.94 3.93 -0.80
N GLY A 117 10.10 3.90 -0.14
CA GLY A 117 11.39 4.18 -0.79
C GLY A 117 11.69 3.22 -1.95
N ILE A 118 11.38 1.92 -1.77
CA ILE A 118 11.51 0.92 -2.83
C ILE A 118 10.53 1.21 -3.98
N GLU A 119 9.27 1.45 -3.66
CA GLU A 119 8.21 1.69 -4.65
C GLU A 119 8.49 2.94 -5.48
N VAL A 120 8.82 4.08 -4.85
CA VAL A 120 9.07 5.35 -5.53
C VAL A 120 10.28 5.25 -6.45
N HIS A 121 11.38 4.67 -6.00
CA HIS A 121 12.56 4.47 -6.84
C HIS A 121 12.23 3.66 -8.11
N ALA A 122 11.53 2.54 -7.96
CA ALA A 122 11.11 1.72 -9.09
C ALA A 122 10.18 2.46 -10.06
N GLN A 123 9.26 3.27 -9.54
CA GLN A 123 8.33 4.05 -10.37
C GLN A 123 9.05 5.20 -11.08
N VAL A 124 10.06 5.82 -10.47
CA VAL A 124 10.92 6.80 -11.14
C VAL A 124 11.69 6.16 -12.28
N LEU A 125 12.33 5.01 -12.07
CA LEU A 125 13.00 4.25 -13.16
C LEU A 125 12.04 3.97 -14.30
N ALA A 126 10.84 3.48 -14.00
CA ALA A 126 9.83 3.19 -15.00
C ALA A 126 9.37 4.45 -15.77
N ALA A 127 9.17 5.57 -15.07
CA ALA A 127 8.80 6.86 -15.67
C ALA A 127 9.88 7.43 -16.60
N ARG A 128 11.15 7.11 -16.32
CA ARG A 128 12.31 7.44 -17.16
C ARG A 128 12.50 6.46 -18.35
N GLY A 129 11.59 5.48 -18.53
CA GLY A 129 11.69 4.47 -19.58
C GLY A 129 12.57 3.27 -19.22
N GLN A 130 13.15 3.23 -18.04
CA GLN A 130 14.06 2.19 -17.55
C GLN A 130 13.29 1.02 -16.90
N ARG A 131 12.31 0.47 -17.65
CA ARG A 131 11.39 -0.55 -17.10
C ARG A 131 12.11 -1.85 -16.70
N HIS A 132 13.13 -2.27 -17.46
CA HIS A 132 13.86 -3.50 -17.15
C HIS A 132 14.66 -3.34 -15.86
N GLU A 133 15.31 -2.19 -15.67
CA GLU A 133 16.05 -1.84 -14.48
C GLU A 133 15.13 -1.77 -13.25
N ALA A 134 13.93 -1.17 -13.41
CA ALA A 134 12.92 -1.15 -12.36
C ALA A 134 12.50 -2.56 -11.93
N ILE A 135 12.24 -3.47 -12.88
CA ILE A 135 11.88 -4.85 -12.57
C ILE A 135 13.05 -5.60 -11.92
N ALA A 136 14.26 -5.43 -12.41
CA ALA A 136 15.46 -6.08 -11.84
C ALA A 136 15.68 -5.62 -10.39
N PHE A 137 15.62 -4.31 -10.15
CA PHE A 137 15.70 -3.72 -8.81
C PHE A 137 14.62 -4.29 -7.87
N LEU A 138 13.34 -4.26 -8.28
CA LEU A 138 12.24 -4.79 -7.47
C LEU A 138 12.39 -6.30 -7.19
N THR A 139 12.91 -7.06 -8.15
CA THR A 139 13.15 -8.51 -7.98
C THR A 139 14.22 -8.77 -6.92
N GLN A 140 15.28 -7.96 -6.91
CA GLN A 140 16.32 -8.04 -5.89
C GLN A 140 15.77 -7.67 -4.49
N GLU A 141 15.00 -6.58 -4.40
CA GLU A 141 14.37 -6.17 -3.13
C GLU A 141 13.36 -7.21 -2.65
N LEU A 142 12.58 -7.82 -3.55
CA LEU A 142 11.66 -8.91 -3.18
C LEU A 142 12.40 -10.13 -2.60
N ALA A 143 13.54 -10.49 -3.15
CA ALA A 143 14.34 -11.58 -2.62
C ALA A 143 14.85 -11.27 -1.21
N ALA A 144 15.27 -10.02 -0.95
CA ALA A 144 15.76 -9.56 0.35
C ALA A 144 14.66 -9.49 1.43
N TYR A 145 13.44 -9.08 1.03
CA TYR A 145 12.32 -8.84 1.96
C TYR A 145 11.16 -9.82 1.83
N ARG A 146 11.38 -10.98 1.21
CA ARG A 146 10.32 -11.96 0.90
C ARG A 146 9.53 -12.48 2.10
N GLN A 147 10.12 -12.45 3.31
CA GLN A 147 9.51 -12.93 4.56
C GLN A 147 9.01 -11.79 5.44
N THR A 148 8.84 -10.60 4.89
CA THR A 148 8.37 -9.42 5.61
C THR A 148 7.04 -8.92 5.06
N SER A 149 6.36 -8.07 5.83
CA SER A 149 5.07 -7.48 5.46
C SER A 149 5.11 -6.63 4.17
N ILE A 150 6.29 -6.17 3.73
CA ILE A 150 6.42 -5.38 2.49
C ILE A 150 6.52 -6.24 1.21
N ALA A 151 6.68 -7.55 1.32
CA ALA A 151 6.82 -8.42 0.15
C ALA A 151 5.63 -8.29 -0.85
N PRO A 152 4.36 -8.30 -0.43
CA PRO A 152 3.24 -8.09 -1.35
C PRO A 152 3.28 -6.72 -2.04
N ARG A 153 3.77 -5.66 -1.35
CA ARG A 153 3.91 -4.33 -1.93
C ARG A 153 4.99 -4.29 -3.01
N ILE A 154 6.12 -4.94 -2.80
CA ILE A 154 7.17 -5.05 -3.81
C ILE A 154 6.66 -5.85 -5.01
N GLN A 155 6.01 -6.99 -4.76
CA GLN A 155 5.39 -7.81 -5.81
C GLN A 155 4.32 -7.04 -6.60
N LYS A 156 3.50 -6.20 -5.93
CA LYS A 156 2.55 -5.29 -6.61
C LYS A 156 3.26 -4.44 -7.67
N ASN A 157 4.38 -3.84 -7.32
CA ASN A 157 5.11 -2.98 -8.24
C ASN A 157 5.75 -3.76 -9.39
N ILE A 158 6.23 -5.00 -9.18
CA ILE A 158 6.64 -5.91 -10.26
C ILE A 158 5.45 -6.19 -11.19
N ASN A 159 4.28 -6.52 -10.62
CA ASN A 159 3.10 -6.87 -11.40
C ASN A 159 2.55 -5.68 -12.20
N LEU A 160 2.57 -4.47 -11.66
CA LEU A 160 2.22 -3.24 -12.38
C LEU A 160 3.08 -3.06 -13.64
N LEU A 161 4.34 -3.46 -13.56
CA LEU A 161 5.29 -3.34 -14.67
C LEU A 161 5.30 -4.57 -15.60
N SER A 162 4.87 -5.76 -15.18
CA SER A 162 5.19 -6.98 -15.92
C SER A 162 4.04 -7.98 -16.10
N LEU A 163 2.97 -7.94 -15.30
CA LEU A 163 1.95 -8.99 -15.28
C LEU A 163 1.00 -8.90 -16.47
N GLN A 164 0.65 -7.69 -16.91
CA GLN A 164 -0.24 -7.52 -18.06
C GLN A 164 0.39 -8.06 -19.34
N GLY A 165 -0.36 -8.88 -20.07
CA GLY A 165 0.09 -9.57 -21.26
C GLY A 165 0.78 -10.93 -20.99
N LYS A 166 0.93 -11.33 -19.74
CA LYS A 166 1.48 -12.63 -19.33
C LYS A 166 0.38 -13.62 -18.94
N PRO A 167 0.65 -14.93 -18.96
CA PRO A 167 -0.25 -15.91 -18.37
C PRO A 167 -0.54 -15.57 -16.90
N ALA A 168 -1.82 -15.70 -16.51
CA ALA A 168 -2.24 -15.50 -15.12
C ALA A 168 -1.61 -16.57 -14.23
N PRO A 169 -0.97 -16.19 -13.10
CA PRO A 169 -0.51 -17.14 -12.11
C PRO A 169 -1.65 -18.02 -11.61
N ALA A 170 -1.38 -19.28 -11.30
CA ALA A 170 -2.36 -20.17 -10.70
C ALA A 170 -2.80 -19.66 -9.33
N LEU A 171 -4.08 -19.91 -8.98
CA LEU A 171 -4.57 -19.67 -7.63
C LEU A 171 -4.42 -20.94 -6.78
N ASP A 172 -3.93 -20.77 -5.56
CA ASP A 172 -4.11 -21.75 -4.50
C ASP A 172 -5.57 -21.70 -4.03
N ALA A 173 -6.27 -22.81 -4.15
CA ALA A 173 -7.65 -23.00 -3.76
C ALA A 173 -7.79 -24.23 -2.83
N SER A 174 -6.78 -24.51 -2.02
CA SER A 174 -6.80 -25.58 -1.01
C SER A 174 -7.83 -25.33 0.08
N HIS A 175 -8.04 -24.04 0.42
CA HIS A 175 -9.10 -23.58 1.31
C HIS A 175 -10.03 -22.62 0.57
N TRP A 176 -11.35 -22.74 0.78
CA TRP A 176 -12.33 -21.86 0.13
C TRP A 176 -13.63 -21.72 0.91
N LEU A 177 -14.38 -20.69 0.58
CA LEU A 177 -15.78 -20.50 0.99
C LEU A 177 -16.69 -20.39 -0.23
N GLY A 178 -17.96 -20.68 -0.03
CA GLY A 178 -18.93 -20.72 -1.14
C GLY A 178 -18.75 -21.95 -2.04
N PRO A 179 -19.07 -21.86 -3.33
CA PRO A 179 -18.83 -22.93 -4.28
C PRO A 179 -17.35 -23.27 -4.39
N LYS A 180 -17.05 -24.56 -4.63
CA LYS A 180 -15.66 -24.97 -4.86
C LYS A 180 -15.10 -24.27 -6.10
N PRO A 181 -13.99 -23.50 -5.97
CA PRO A 181 -13.40 -22.83 -7.10
C PRO A 181 -12.80 -23.83 -8.09
N VAL A 182 -13.01 -23.57 -9.37
CA VAL A 182 -12.31 -24.29 -10.45
C VAL A 182 -10.98 -23.60 -10.74
N SER A 183 -10.00 -24.37 -11.22
CA SER A 183 -8.69 -23.80 -11.55
C SER A 183 -8.78 -22.83 -12.73
N LEU A 184 -7.91 -21.82 -12.77
CA LEU A 184 -7.83 -20.90 -13.93
C LEU A 184 -7.52 -21.63 -15.23
N ALA A 185 -6.82 -22.76 -15.18
CA ALA A 185 -6.54 -23.60 -16.34
C ALA A 185 -7.82 -24.23 -16.90
N THR A 186 -8.74 -24.65 -16.04
CA THR A 186 -10.05 -25.22 -16.43
C THR A 186 -10.99 -24.15 -16.99
N LEU A 187 -10.82 -22.89 -16.58
CA LEU A 187 -11.63 -21.75 -17.04
C LEU A 187 -11.19 -21.19 -18.39
N LYS A 188 -10.20 -21.79 -19.07
CA LYS A 188 -9.86 -21.38 -20.45
C LYS A 188 -11.08 -21.43 -21.35
N GLY A 189 -11.23 -20.43 -22.20
CA GLY A 189 -12.44 -20.21 -22.99
C GLY A 189 -13.40 -19.19 -22.37
N HIS A 190 -13.27 -18.92 -21.07
CA HIS A 190 -14.04 -17.92 -20.33
C HIS A 190 -13.15 -16.80 -19.84
N PRO A 191 -13.54 -15.52 -19.96
CA PRO A 191 -12.88 -14.44 -19.26
C PRO A 191 -13.11 -14.61 -17.75
N VAL A 192 -12.09 -14.28 -16.94
CA VAL A 192 -12.16 -14.36 -15.48
C VAL A 192 -11.82 -13.01 -14.89
N LEU A 193 -12.64 -12.53 -13.97
CA LEU A 193 -12.34 -11.40 -13.11
C LEU A 193 -12.00 -11.92 -11.70
N LEU A 194 -10.78 -11.66 -11.24
CA LEU A 194 -10.40 -11.86 -9.86
C LEU A 194 -10.63 -10.58 -9.10
N PHE A 195 -11.35 -10.67 -8.01
CA PHE A 195 -11.61 -9.57 -7.08
C PHE A 195 -11.00 -9.94 -5.72
N PHE A 196 -9.77 -9.47 -5.48
CA PHE A 196 -9.09 -9.67 -4.19
C PHE A 196 -9.66 -8.70 -3.16
N TRP A 197 -10.13 -9.22 -2.03
CA TRP A 197 -10.83 -8.45 -1.01
C TRP A 197 -10.42 -8.84 0.41
N ALA A 198 -10.79 -7.99 1.38
CA ALA A 198 -10.62 -8.25 2.80
C ALA A 198 -11.94 -8.03 3.55
N HIS A 199 -12.18 -8.81 4.60
CA HIS A 199 -13.42 -8.71 5.38
C HIS A 199 -13.62 -7.34 6.05
N TRP A 200 -12.54 -6.63 6.34
CA TRP A 200 -12.55 -5.29 6.93
C TRP A 200 -12.58 -4.14 5.90
N CYS A 201 -12.39 -4.43 4.61
CA CYS A 201 -12.21 -3.45 3.55
C CYS A 201 -13.53 -2.74 3.18
N GLY A 202 -13.63 -1.45 3.47
CA GLY A 202 -14.77 -0.61 3.11
C GLY A 202 -14.91 -0.44 1.59
N ASP A 203 -13.82 -0.13 0.90
CA ASP A 203 -13.80 0.05 -0.56
C ASP A 203 -14.19 -1.22 -1.29
N CYS A 204 -13.82 -2.40 -0.76
CA CYS A 204 -14.25 -3.68 -1.33
C CYS A 204 -15.77 -3.86 -1.26
N LYS A 205 -16.40 -3.43 -0.17
CA LYS A 205 -17.86 -3.45 -0.02
C LYS A 205 -18.53 -2.43 -0.94
N ALA A 206 -17.91 -1.27 -1.14
CA ALA A 206 -18.39 -0.23 -2.06
C ALA A 206 -18.29 -0.66 -3.53
N GLU A 207 -17.36 -1.57 -3.89
CA GLU A 207 -17.21 -2.12 -5.24
C GLU A 207 -18.33 -3.12 -5.62
N VAL A 208 -19.06 -3.69 -4.63
CA VAL A 208 -20.05 -4.75 -4.87
C VAL A 208 -21.15 -4.36 -5.87
N PRO A 209 -21.79 -3.20 -5.80
CA PRO A 209 -22.80 -2.80 -6.79
C PRO A 209 -22.23 -2.74 -8.22
N ILE A 210 -20.98 -2.31 -8.38
CA ILE A 210 -20.27 -2.23 -9.67
C ILE A 210 -20.07 -3.64 -10.22
N LEU A 211 -19.56 -4.55 -9.41
CA LEU A 211 -19.34 -5.94 -9.79
C LEU A 211 -20.65 -6.68 -10.07
N ALA A 212 -21.71 -6.44 -9.27
CA ALA A 212 -23.02 -7.05 -9.49
C ALA A 212 -23.59 -6.63 -10.87
N ARG A 213 -23.61 -5.34 -11.17
CA ARG A 213 -24.02 -4.82 -12.48
C ARG A 213 -23.17 -5.39 -13.62
N LEU A 214 -21.86 -5.56 -13.39
CA LEU A 214 -20.97 -6.17 -14.36
C LEU A 214 -21.35 -7.65 -14.62
N MET A 215 -21.63 -8.41 -13.56
CA MET A 215 -22.02 -9.80 -13.66
C MET A 215 -23.41 -9.99 -14.27
N GLU A 216 -24.36 -9.08 -14.04
CA GLU A 216 -25.64 -9.07 -14.74
C GLU A 216 -25.46 -8.94 -16.27
N ASN A 217 -24.55 -8.07 -16.72
CA ASN A 217 -24.33 -7.80 -18.13
C ASN A 217 -23.43 -8.82 -18.83
N TYR A 218 -22.44 -9.38 -18.15
CA TYR A 218 -21.41 -10.21 -18.77
C TYR A 218 -21.36 -11.66 -18.25
N GLY A 219 -21.95 -11.96 -17.10
CA GLY A 219 -22.11 -13.33 -16.57
C GLY A 219 -22.80 -14.28 -17.55
N PRO A 220 -23.97 -13.92 -18.12
CA PRO A 220 -24.64 -14.73 -19.15
C PRO A 220 -23.81 -14.93 -20.42
N ARG A 221 -22.80 -14.07 -20.66
CA ARG A 221 -21.87 -14.14 -21.79
C ARG A 221 -20.62 -14.97 -21.47
N GLY A 222 -20.52 -15.49 -20.23
CA GLY A 222 -19.45 -16.36 -19.78
C GLY A 222 -18.33 -15.68 -18.98
N LEU A 223 -18.51 -14.44 -18.46
CA LEU A 223 -17.59 -13.87 -17.47
C LEU A 223 -17.72 -14.65 -16.16
N VAL A 224 -16.59 -15.07 -15.63
CA VAL A 224 -16.49 -15.75 -14.32
C VAL A 224 -15.92 -14.77 -13.30
N LEU A 225 -16.52 -14.69 -12.12
CA LEU A 225 -16.02 -13.89 -10.99
C LEU A 225 -15.50 -14.83 -9.90
N LEU A 226 -14.27 -14.63 -9.46
CA LEU A 226 -13.69 -15.28 -8.28
C LEU A 226 -13.28 -14.20 -7.27
N GLY A 227 -13.52 -14.46 -5.97
CA GLY A 227 -13.24 -13.50 -4.90
C GLY A 227 -12.14 -13.97 -3.95
N PRO A 228 -10.87 -14.06 -4.35
CA PRO A 228 -9.81 -14.48 -3.44
C PRO A 228 -9.69 -13.57 -2.23
N THR A 229 -9.47 -14.16 -1.05
CA THR A 229 -9.15 -13.48 0.21
C THR A 229 -8.06 -14.23 0.96
N GLN A 230 -7.70 -13.77 2.14
CA GLN A 230 -6.75 -14.43 3.04
C GLN A 230 -7.22 -14.28 4.49
N TYR A 231 -6.57 -14.99 5.39
CA TYR A 231 -6.68 -14.73 6.83
C TYR A 231 -5.85 -13.48 7.18
N TYR A 232 -6.41 -12.64 8.04
CA TYR A 232 -5.79 -11.41 8.55
C TYR A 232 -5.44 -11.53 10.03
N GLY A 233 -5.84 -12.63 10.70
CA GLY A 233 -5.56 -12.89 12.10
C GLY A 233 -6.48 -12.17 13.07
N PHE A 234 -7.59 -11.59 12.62
CA PHE A 234 -8.54 -10.89 13.48
C PHE A 234 -9.98 -10.91 12.94
N THR A 235 -10.92 -10.62 13.84
CA THR A 235 -12.33 -10.37 13.56
C THR A 235 -12.76 -9.04 14.18
N ALA A 236 -14.04 -8.70 14.10
CA ALA A 236 -14.58 -7.54 14.84
C ALA A 236 -14.40 -7.64 16.36
N SER A 237 -14.16 -8.85 16.89
CA SER A 237 -13.98 -9.10 18.34
C SER A 237 -12.51 -9.10 18.77
N GLY A 238 -11.55 -8.83 17.91
CA GLY A 238 -10.12 -8.85 18.17
C GLY A 238 -9.37 -9.96 17.42
N ASP A 239 -8.19 -10.34 17.92
CA ASP A 239 -7.35 -11.38 17.34
C ASP A 239 -8.11 -12.70 17.18
N ALA A 240 -7.84 -13.42 16.09
CA ALA A 240 -8.53 -14.64 15.75
C ALA A 240 -7.61 -15.67 15.07
N THR A 241 -7.82 -16.95 15.40
CA THR A 241 -7.20 -18.06 14.64
C THR A 241 -7.93 -18.25 13.30
N PRO A 242 -7.35 -18.96 12.32
CA PRO A 242 -8.03 -19.27 11.06
C PRO A 242 -9.40 -19.94 11.24
N GLU A 243 -9.54 -20.81 12.26
CA GLU A 243 -10.80 -21.49 12.58
C GLU A 243 -11.88 -20.52 13.08
N GLN A 244 -11.48 -19.47 13.79
CA GLN A 244 -12.38 -18.42 14.27
C GLN A 244 -12.68 -17.39 13.18
N GLU A 245 -11.68 -17.07 12.33
CA GLU A 245 -11.83 -16.07 11.26
C GLU A 245 -12.64 -16.61 10.08
N THR A 246 -12.56 -17.92 9.77
CA THR A 246 -13.29 -18.54 8.66
C THR A 246 -14.81 -18.27 8.70
N PRO A 247 -15.54 -18.53 9.79
CA PRO A 247 -16.97 -18.23 9.87
C PRO A 247 -17.26 -16.72 9.82
N TYR A 248 -16.35 -15.88 10.29
CA TYR A 248 -16.48 -14.43 10.20
C TYR A 248 -16.35 -13.94 8.75
N ILE A 249 -15.35 -14.43 8.00
CA ILE A 249 -15.19 -14.13 6.57
C ILE A 249 -16.45 -14.60 5.79
N ASP A 250 -16.99 -15.78 6.10
CA ASP A 250 -18.21 -16.30 5.45
C ASP A 250 -19.44 -15.46 5.79
N HIS A 251 -19.54 -14.96 7.02
CA HIS A 251 -20.59 -14.03 7.43
C HIS A 251 -20.51 -12.73 6.61
N VAL A 252 -19.34 -12.12 6.51
CA VAL A 252 -19.10 -10.90 5.70
C VAL A 252 -19.43 -11.17 4.22
N ARG A 253 -19.01 -12.33 3.68
CA ARG A 253 -19.34 -12.75 2.32
C ARG A 253 -20.85 -12.81 2.09
N LYS A 254 -21.58 -13.46 2.98
CA LYS A 254 -23.04 -13.58 2.88
C LYS A 254 -23.77 -12.27 3.07
N GLN A 255 -23.27 -11.41 3.95
CA GLN A 255 -23.90 -10.13 4.28
C GLN A 255 -23.71 -9.08 3.18
N TYR A 256 -22.48 -8.92 2.69
CA TYR A 256 -22.14 -7.80 1.80
C TYR A 256 -21.98 -8.23 0.33
N TYR A 257 -21.55 -9.46 0.06
CA TYR A 257 -21.28 -9.94 -1.30
C TYR A 257 -22.40 -10.82 -1.88
N ALA A 258 -23.53 -10.94 -1.19
CA ALA A 258 -24.71 -11.64 -1.72
C ALA A 258 -25.16 -11.18 -3.11
N PRO A 259 -25.12 -9.88 -3.47
CA PRO A 259 -25.47 -9.43 -4.82
C PRO A 259 -24.57 -10.01 -5.93
N LEU A 260 -23.39 -10.54 -5.61
CA LEU A 260 -22.50 -11.20 -6.57
C LEU A 260 -22.90 -12.67 -6.86
N GLY A 261 -23.98 -13.16 -6.24
CA GLY A 261 -24.45 -14.53 -6.40
C GLY A 261 -23.53 -15.55 -5.73
N ALA A 262 -23.31 -16.67 -6.40
CA ALA A 262 -22.53 -17.79 -5.87
C ALA A 262 -21.01 -17.52 -6.01
N LEU A 263 -20.49 -16.54 -5.24
CA LEU A 263 -19.07 -16.17 -5.25
C LEU A 263 -18.21 -17.28 -4.64
N ALA A 264 -17.32 -17.86 -5.44
CA ALA A 264 -16.27 -18.78 -4.96
C ALA A 264 -15.10 -17.96 -4.39
N VAL A 265 -14.69 -18.26 -3.17
CA VAL A 265 -13.70 -17.49 -2.40
C VAL A 265 -12.53 -18.38 -2.00
N PRO A 266 -11.47 -18.48 -2.82
CA PRO A 266 -10.19 -19.07 -2.39
C PRO A 266 -9.59 -18.28 -1.23
N ILE A 267 -9.10 -18.95 -0.19
CA ILE A 267 -8.47 -18.33 0.98
C ILE A 267 -6.99 -18.73 1.00
N SER A 268 -6.09 -17.79 0.68
CA SER A 268 -4.66 -18.07 0.68
C SER A 268 -3.82 -16.79 0.70
N ALA A 269 -2.92 -16.67 1.67
CA ALA A 269 -1.91 -15.63 1.72
C ALA A 269 -0.94 -15.72 0.52
N GLN A 270 -0.70 -16.94 0.00
CA GLN A 270 0.14 -17.13 -1.18
C GLN A 270 -0.47 -16.48 -2.43
N ASN A 271 -1.80 -16.48 -2.58
CA ASN A 271 -2.47 -15.76 -3.66
C ASN A 271 -2.21 -14.24 -3.56
N PHE A 272 -2.31 -13.69 -2.35
CA PHE A 272 -2.03 -12.27 -2.11
C PHE A 272 -0.58 -11.91 -2.39
N LEU A 273 0.36 -12.76 -2.00
CA LEU A 273 1.77 -12.57 -2.32
C LEU A 273 2.01 -12.64 -3.84
N THR A 274 1.53 -13.68 -4.51
CA THR A 274 1.76 -13.92 -5.94
C THR A 274 1.18 -12.80 -6.80
N TYR A 275 -0.03 -12.34 -6.47
CA TYR A 275 -0.67 -11.23 -7.18
C TYR A 275 -0.28 -9.87 -6.62
N GLY A 276 0.54 -9.78 -5.56
CA GLY A 276 0.99 -8.53 -4.98
C GLY A 276 -0.15 -7.69 -4.40
N CYS A 277 -1.13 -8.33 -3.75
CA CYS A 277 -2.32 -7.66 -3.23
C CYS A 277 -2.05 -6.95 -1.91
N SER A 278 -1.16 -5.95 -1.90
CA SER A 278 -0.90 -5.06 -0.77
C SER A 278 -1.94 -3.95 -0.62
N THR A 279 -2.87 -3.86 -1.56
CA THR A 279 -4.01 -2.94 -1.60
C THR A 279 -5.26 -3.75 -1.88
N THR A 280 -6.35 -3.50 -1.16
CA THR A 280 -7.66 -4.09 -1.44
C THR A 280 -8.69 -2.97 -1.66
N PRO A 281 -9.58 -3.14 -2.68
CA PRO A 281 -9.59 -4.25 -3.62
C PRO A 281 -8.39 -4.25 -4.56
N THR A 282 -8.07 -5.40 -5.15
CA THR A 282 -7.23 -5.51 -6.35
C THR A 282 -8.02 -6.30 -7.39
N LEU A 283 -8.12 -5.76 -8.60
CA LEU A 283 -8.85 -6.34 -9.72
C LEU A 283 -7.89 -6.90 -10.76
N VAL A 284 -8.11 -8.14 -11.19
CA VAL A 284 -7.31 -8.78 -12.25
C VAL A 284 -8.24 -9.38 -13.28
N LEU A 285 -8.21 -8.85 -14.49
CA LEU A 285 -9.00 -9.38 -15.60
C LEU A 285 -8.13 -10.27 -16.49
N ILE A 286 -8.60 -11.50 -16.70
CA ILE A 286 -7.94 -12.54 -17.48
C ILE A 286 -8.82 -12.82 -18.70
N ASP A 287 -8.23 -12.89 -19.89
CA ASP A 287 -8.96 -13.22 -21.11
C ASP A 287 -9.19 -14.74 -21.25
N ARG A 288 -9.92 -15.12 -22.32
CA ARG A 288 -10.24 -16.51 -22.66
C ARG A 288 -9.04 -17.42 -22.88
N SER A 289 -7.87 -16.82 -23.19
CA SER A 289 -6.61 -17.56 -23.36
C SER A 289 -5.84 -17.74 -22.05
N GLY A 290 -6.33 -17.18 -20.93
CA GLY A 290 -5.65 -17.22 -19.65
C GLY A 290 -4.59 -16.12 -19.49
N ILE A 291 -4.62 -15.08 -20.32
CA ILE A 291 -3.67 -13.96 -20.28
C ILE A 291 -4.26 -12.79 -19.52
N VAL A 292 -3.49 -12.21 -18.60
CA VAL A 292 -3.87 -11.01 -17.83
C VAL A 292 -4.00 -9.82 -18.77
N ARG A 293 -5.15 -9.15 -18.73
CA ARG A 293 -5.46 -7.95 -19.54
C ARG A 293 -5.59 -6.69 -18.73
N LEU A 294 -5.90 -6.84 -17.44
CA LEU A 294 -5.90 -5.75 -16.46
C LEU A 294 -5.28 -6.28 -15.17
N TYR A 295 -4.44 -5.48 -14.57
CA TYR A 295 -4.01 -5.60 -13.18
C TYR A 295 -4.16 -4.23 -12.54
N HIS A 296 -5.09 -4.08 -11.61
CA HIS A 296 -5.46 -2.80 -11.02
C HIS A 296 -5.58 -2.90 -9.49
N PRO A 297 -4.59 -2.42 -8.74
CA PRO A 297 -4.71 -2.20 -7.30
C PRO A 297 -5.61 -0.98 -7.03
N GLY A 298 -6.66 -1.16 -6.23
CA GLY A 298 -7.67 -0.15 -5.92
C GLY A 298 -9.00 -0.43 -6.61
N ALA A 299 -10.02 0.37 -6.23
CA ALA A 299 -11.36 0.34 -6.82
C ALA A 299 -11.38 0.96 -8.23
N MET A 300 -12.36 0.59 -9.03
CA MET A 300 -12.60 1.15 -10.37
C MET A 300 -14.05 1.60 -10.50
N THR A 301 -14.29 2.61 -11.34
CA THR A 301 -15.67 2.94 -11.75
C THR A 301 -16.24 1.83 -12.64
N TYR A 302 -17.58 1.75 -12.69
CA TYR A 302 -18.26 0.78 -13.56
C TYR A 302 -17.82 0.96 -15.03
N GLU A 303 -17.76 2.19 -15.50
CA GLU A 303 -17.43 2.54 -16.88
C GLU A 303 -16.02 2.07 -17.25
N GLU A 304 -15.04 2.33 -16.40
CA GLU A 304 -13.64 1.91 -16.60
C GLU A 304 -13.53 0.38 -16.64
N LEU A 305 -14.14 -0.31 -15.65
CA LEU A 305 -14.07 -1.77 -15.57
C LEU A 305 -14.85 -2.45 -16.72
N ALA A 306 -16.05 -1.94 -17.05
CA ALA A 306 -16.86 -2.46 -18.14
C ALA A 306 -16.16 -2.33 -19.51
N ASP A 307 -15.44 -1.23 -19.73
CA ASP A 307 -14.62 -1.03 -20.92
C ASP A 307 -13.50 -2.08 -21.04
N GLN A 308 -12.82 -2.39 -19.96
CA GLN A 308 -11.82 -3.46 -19.94
C GLN A 308 -12.45 -4.83 -20.20
N VAL A 309 -13.58 -5.13 -19.55
CA VAL A 309 -14.30 -6.40 -19.73
C VAL A 309 -14.81 -6.53 -21.16
N LYS A 310 -15.38 -5.49 -21.75
CA LYS A 310 -15.83 -5.48 -23.15
C LYS A 310 -14.72 -5.89 -24.12
N ARG A 311 -13.49 -5.42 -23.90
CA ARG A 311 -12.33 -5.71 -24.78
C ARG A 311 -11.94 -7.19 -24.79
N VAL A 312 -12.16 -7.94 -23.69
CA VAL A 312 -11.83 -9.37 -23.65
C VAL A 312 -12.90 -10.26 -24.28
N PHE A 313 -14.08 -9.69 -24.59
CA PHE A 313 -15.13 -10.37 -25.37
C PHE A 313 -15.01 -10.15 -26.88
N VAL A 314 -14.27 -9.15 -27.32
CA VAL A 314 -14.03 -8.93 -28.76
C VAL A 314 -12.90 -9.86 -29.21
N PRO A 315 -13.10 -10.68 -30.25
CA PRO A 315 -12.03 -11.50 -30.79
C PRO A 315 -10.85 -10.61 -31.24
N ARG A 316 -9.65 -10.93 -30.81
CA ARG A 316 -8.46 -10.25 -31.35
C ARG A 316 -8.21 -10.81 -32.74
N VAL A 317 -8.31 -9.95 -33.76
CA VAL A 317 -7.77 -10.26 -35.08
C VAL A 317 -6.24 -10.35 -34.93
N PRO A 318 -5.61 -11.46 -35.29
CA PRO A 318 -4.15 -11.55 -35.30
C PRO A 318 -3.60 -10.41 -36.16
N LYS A 319 -2.66 -9.64 -35.63
CA LYS A 319 -1.88 -8.72 -36.47
C LYS A 319 -1.04 -9.59 -37.37
N SER A 320 -1.36 -9.55 -38.68
CA SER A 320 -0.57 -10.13 -39.73
C SER A 320 0.85 -9.58 -39.74
#